data_581b4bc98c3036ad24b0870cc5417e27
#
_entry.id   581b4bc98c3036ad24b0870cc5417e27
#
_cell.length_a   1.000
_cell.length_b   1.000
_cell.length_c   1.000
_cell.angle_alpha   90.00
_cell.angle_beta   90.00
_cell.angle_gamma   90.00
#
_symmetry.space_group_name_H-M   'P 1'
#
loop_
_entity.id
_entity.type
_entity.pdbx_description
1 polymer ?
#
loop_
_entity_poly.entity_id
_entity_poly.type
_entity_poly.pdbx_seq_one_letter_code
_entity_poly.pdbx_strand_id
1 'polypeptide(L)'
;MALEGAHDDAEASLFARFASLYSAWSAEVERAASVHGTPLDARMKGVARAVGVSHPERIHIRIVEEIPFPWHDCELTEMGKQLGLVGDGIRGNAQVFGYAVLSVPEYARSVEKMAHEFVHVMQVEREGSFEAFVRRYLTEVRAFGYRRAPLEVEAYAANERFADGQLPAER
;
A
#
# COMPACT_ATOMS: atom_id res chain seq x y z
N MET A 1 -0.82 -0.49 -35.07
CA MET A 1 -0.80 -1.87 -34.53
C MET A 1 0.59 -2.29 -34.02
N ALA A 2 1.69 -2.25 -34.78
CA ALA A 2 3.02 -2.68 -34.29
C ALA A 2 3.65 -1.73 -33.25
N LEU A 3 3.36 -0.44 -33.29
CA LEU A 3 3.92 0.55 -32.34
C LEU A 3 3.19 0.57 -30.98
N GLU A 4 1.90 0.25 -30.94
CA GLU A 4 1.13 0.14 -29.71
C GLU A 4 1.57 -1.07 -28.86
N GLY A 5 1.77 -2.24 -29.48
CA GLY A 5 2.24 -3.42 -28.77
C GLY A 5 3.65 -3.27 -28.16
N ALA A 6 4.56 -2.57 -28.85
CA ALA A 6 5.91 -2.32 -28.33
C ALA A 6 5.92 -1.33 -27.16
N HIS A 7 4.95 -0.41 -27.08
CA HIS A 7 4.81 0.53 -25.98
C HIS A 7 4.25 -0.17 -24.73
N ASP A 8 3.25 -1.02 -24.90
CA ASP A 8 2.65 -1.80 -23.82
C ASP A 8 3.66 -2.79 -23.21
N ASP A 9 4.48 -3.42 -24.02
CA ASP A 9 5.55 -4.33 -23.56
C ASP A 9 6.64 -3.58 -22.75
N ALA A 10 7.01 -2.37 -23.17
CA ALA A 10 7.98 -1.54 -22.48
C ALA A 10 7.44 -1.05 -21.13
N GLU A 11 6.18 -0.65 -21.05
CA GLU A 11 5.52 -0.22 -19.81
C GLU A 11 5.35 -1.38 -18.83
N ALA A 12 4.93 -2.55 -19.31
CA ALA A 12 4.84 -3.76 -18.48
C ALA A 12 6.20 -4.18 -17.91
N SER A 13 7.27 -4.03 -18.70
CA SER A 13 8.65 -4.29 -18.25
C SER A 13 9.09 -3.29 -17.19
N LEU A 14 8.75 -2.00 -17.33
CA LEU A 14 9.02 -0.96 -16.35
C LEU A 14 8.30 -1.26 -15.02
N PHE A 15 7.02 -1.64 -15.07
CA PHE A 15 6.26 -2.00 -13.86
C PHE A 15 6.87 -3.22 -13.16
N ALA A 16 7.23 -4.25 -13.91
CA ALA A 16 7.87 -5.44 -13.36
C ALA A 16 9.21 -5.12 -12.70
N ARG A 17 10.05 -4.30 -13.35
CA ARG A 17 11.36 -3.90 -12.82
C ARG A 17 11.22 -3.05 -11.57
N PHE A 18 10.35 -2.03 -11.60
CA PHE A 18 10.07 -1.20 -10.43
C PHE A 18 9.55 -2.04 -9.26
N ALA A 19 8.54 -2.88 -9.50
CA ALA A 19 7.95 -3.70 -8.45
C ALA A 19 8.96 -4.63 -7.79
N SER A 20 9.87 -5.24 -8.57
CA SER A 20 10.90 -6.12 -8.04
C SER A 20 11.89 -5.37 -7.13
N LEU A 21 12.44 -4.25 -7.59
CA LEU A 21 13.39 -3.45 -6.80
C LEU A 21 12.73 -2.80 -5.59
N TYR A 22 11.54 -2.25 -5.79
CA TYR A 22 10.77 -1.61 -4.72
C TYR A 22 10.34 -2.61 -3.64
N SER A 23 9.98 -3.84 -4.04
CA SER A 23 9.63 -4.91 -3.10
C SER A 23 10.83 -5.36 -2.27
N ALA A 24 12.01 -5.45 -2.86
CA ALA A 24 13.25 -5.78 -2.14
C ALA A 24 13.56 -4.73 -1.06
N TRP A 25 13.50 -3.45 -1.40
CA TRP A 25 13.65 -2.37 -0.43
C TRP A 25 12.52 -2.35 0.62
N SER A 26 11.27 -2.57 0.20
CA SER A 26 10.11 -2.59 1.09
C SER A 26 10.20 -3.68 2.16
N ALA A 27 10.84 -4.81 1.86
CA ALA A 27 11.09 -5.85 2.85
C ALA A 27 12.02 -5.39 3.98
N GLU A 28 12.93 -4.46 3.73
CA GLU A 28 13.75 -3.84 4.77
C GLU A 28 12.92 -2.89 5.64
N VAL A 29 12.02 -2.11 5.03
CA VAL A 29 11.07 -1.23 5.74
C VAL A 29 10.13 -2.05 6.64
N GLU A 30 9.57 -3.14 6.13
CA GLU A 30 8.71 -4.07 6.89
C GLU A 30 9.45 -4.65 8.09
N ARG A 31 10.68 -5.13 7.88
CA ARG A 31 11.51 -5.68 8.95
C ARG A 31 11.81 -4.63 10.03
N ALA A 32 12.15 -3.40 9.62
CA ALA A 32 12.36 -2.32 10.57
C ALA A 32 11.09 -1.97 11.35
N ALA A 33 9.92 -1.99 10.71
CA ALA A 33 8.64 -1.74 11.36
C ALA A 33 8.25 -2.88 12.32
N SER A 34 8.59 -4.13 12.03
CA SER A 34 8.33 -5.26 12.96
C SER A 34 9.13 -5.16 14.26
N VAL A 35 10.27 -4.44 14.24
CA VAL A 35 11.13 -4.22 15.42
C VAL A 35 10.76 -2.93 16.16
N HIS A 36 10.46 -1.86 15.43
CA HIS A 36 10.31 -0.50 15.97
C HIS A 36 8.88 0.05 15.90
N GLY A 37 7.96 -0.67 15.24
CA GLY A 37 6.55 -0.33 15.17
C GLY A 37 5.75 -0.88 16.33
N THR A 38 4.50 -0.44 16.42
CA THR A 38 3.54 -0.90 17.42
C THR A 38 2.65 -1.98 16.82
N PRO A 39 2.55 -3.19 17.41
CA PRO A 39 1.59 -4.19 16.95
C PRO A 39 0.16 -3.68 17.16
N LEU A 40 -0.78 -4.19 16.36
CA LEU A 40 -2.19 -3.83 16.51
C LEU A 40 -2.73 -4.26 17.86
N ASP A 41 -3.49 -3.38 18.52
CA ASP A 41 -4.31 -3.73 19.67
C ASP A 41 -5.50 -4.65 19.27
N ALA A 42 -6.27 -5.12 20.25
CA ALA A 42 -7.40 -6.03 20.02
C ALA A 42 -8.47 -5.40 19.10
N ARG A 43 -8.73 -4.09 19.28
CA ARG A 43 -9.70 -3.35 18.46
C ARG A 43 -9.26 -3.27 17.00
N MET A 44 -8.02 -2.85 16.76
CA MET A 44 -7.49 -2.71 15.39
C MET A 44 -7.30 -4.07 14.70
N LYS A 45 -6.98 -5.14 15.45
CA LYS A 45 -7.04 -6.51 14.92
C LYS A 45 -8.46 -6.91 14.49
N GLY A 46 -9.48 -6.47 15.23
CA GLY A 46 -10.89 -6.65 14.86
C GLY A 46 -11.22 -5.94 13.53
N VAL A 47 -10.76 -4.70 13.35
CA VAL A 47 -10.91 -3.96 12.08
C VAL A 47 -10.22 -4.70 10.93
N ALA A 48 -8.97 -5.10 11.13
CA ALA A 48 -8.18 -5.81 10.10
C ALA A 48 -8.87 -7.12 9.68
N ARG A 49 -9.37 -7.93 10.63
CA ARG A 49 -10.17 -9.13 10.31
C ARG A 49 -11.45 -8.80 9.56
N ALA A 50 -12.13 -7.74 9.96
CA ALA A 50 -13.41 -7.35 9.35
C ALA A 50 -13.26 -6.89 7.89
N VAL A 51 -12.08 -6.42 7.48
CA VAL A 51 -11.76 -6.11 6.07
C VAL A 51 -11.13 -7.30 5.33
N GLY A 52 -10.89 -8.43 6.01
CA GLY A 52 -10.45 -9.67 5.37
C GLY A 52 -8.97 -10.02 5.55
N VAL A 53 -8.23 -9.31 6.39
CA VAL A 53 -6.82 -9.67 6.68
C VAL A 53 -6.78 -11.02 7.42
N SER A 54 -5.99 -11.95 6.89
CA SER A 54 -5.84 -13.31 7.43
C SER A 54 -4.92 -13.35 8.65
N HIS A 55 -3.89 -12.50 8.67
CA HIS A 55 -2.84 -12.48 9.70
C HIS A 55 -2.67 -11.10 10.37
N PRO A 56 -3.72 -10.57 11.04
CA PRO A 56 -3.67 -9.23 11.64
C PRO A 56 -2.64 -9.11 12.78
N GLU A 57 -2.22 -10.23 13.38
CA GLU A 57 -1.16 -10.27 14.40
C GLU A 57 0.23 -9.92 13.85
N ARG A 58 0.42 -9.99 12.53
CA ARG A 58 1.67 -9.63 11.86
C ARG A 58 1.77 -8.14 11.58
N ILE A 59 0.65 -7.41 11.61
CA ILE A 59 0.64 -5.98 11.27
C ILE A 59 1.30 -5.17 12.39
N HIS A 60 2.23 -4.30 11.98
CA HIS A 60 2.83 -3.27 12.82
C HIS A 60 2.62 -1.89 12.22
N ILE A 61 2.16 -0.95 13.03
CA ILE A 61 2.04 0.46 12.64
C ILE A 61 3.29 1.20 13.09
N ARG A 62 3.91 1.92 12.18
CA ARG A 62 5.01 2.83 12.48
C ARG A 62 4.60 4.26 12.14
N ILE A 63 4.65 5.12 13.15
CA ILE A 63 4.40 6.55 12.96
C ILE A 63 5.67 7.18 12.40
N VAL A 64 5.51 7.95 11.33
CA VAL A 64 6.57 8.65 10.63
C VAL A 64 6.15 10.09 10.33
N GLU A 65 7.10 11.00 10.17
CA GLU A 65 6.83 12.37 9.75
C GLU A 65 6.53 12.44 8.24
N GLU A 66 7.20 11.57 7.47
CA GLU A 66 7.05 11.44 6.04
C GLU A 66 7.16 9.97 5.64
N ILE A 67 6.35 9.54 4.67
CA ILE A 67 6.43 8.19 4.11
C ILE A 67 7.77 8.05 3.38
N PRO A 68 8.61 7.06 3.75
CA PRO A 68 9.94 6.93 3.18
C PRO A 68 9.87 6.45 1.72
N PHE A 69 10.87 6.87 0.95
CA PHE A 69 11.16 6.36 -0.38
C PHE A 69 12.68 6.18 -0.50
N PRO A 70 13.19 5.22 -1.29
CA PRO A 70 14.63 4.96 -1.40
C PRO A 70 15.35 5.98 -2.29
N TRP A 71 15.39 7.24 -1.89
CA TRP A 71 15.97 8.36 -2.64
C TRP A 71 17.46 8.18 -2.98
N HIS A 72 18.17 7.32 -2.22
CA HIS A 72 19.57 6.99 -2.48
C HIS A 72 19.76 6.00 -3.64
N ASP A 73 18.68 5.30 -4.04
CA ASP A 73 18.67 4.42 -5.21
C ASP A 73 18.25 5.23 -6.43
N CYS A 74 19.24 5.52 -7.30
CA CYS A 74 19.01 6.33 -8.50
C CYS A 74 18.04 5.66 -9.49
N GLU A 75 18.10 4.34 -9.63
CA GLU A 75 17.23 3.59 -10.56
C GLU A 75 15.78 3.65 -10.09
N LEU A 76 15.51 3.33 -8.81
CA LEU A 76 14.18 3.44 -8.22
C LEU A 76 13.65 4.88 -8.25
N THR A 77 14.50 5.86 -7.98
CA THR A 77 14.12 7.27 -8.01
C THR A 77 13.65 7.71 -9.40
N GLU A 78 14.41 7.39 -10.45
CA GLU A 78 14.04 7.76 -11.81
C GLU A 78 12.78 7.03 -12.29
N MET A 79 12.66 5.73 -12.01
CA MET A 79 11.43 4.99 -12.30
C MET A 79 10.23 5.53 -11.53
N GLY A 80 10.39 5.84 -10.23
CA GLY A 80 9.33 6.40 -9.41
C GLY A 80 8.81 7.75 -9.93
N LYS A 81 9.71 8.62 -10.41
CA LYS A 81 9.35 9.88 -11.08
C LYS A 81 8.63 9.62 -12.41
N GLN A 82 9.16 8.72 -13.22
CA GLN A 82 8.56 8.36 -14.51
C GLN A 82 7.14 7.81 -14.35
N LEU A 83 6.89 7.05 -13.28
CA LEU A 83 5.59 6.48 -12.93
C LEU A 83 4.66 7.48 -12.21
N GLY A 84 5.14 8.68 -11.88
CA GLY A 84 4.37 9.68 -11.13
C GLY A 84 4.08 9.28 -9.68
N LEU A 85 4.89 8.41 -9.08
CA LEU A 85 4.73 7.94 -7.70
C LEU A 85 5.41 8.86 -6.70
N VAL A 86 6.44 9.57 -7.13
CA VAL A 86 7.22 10.50 -6.32
C VAL A 86 7.56 11.75 -7.12
N GLY A 87 7.76 12.87 -6.44
CA GLY A 87 8.10 14.15 -7.03
C GLY A 87 7.54 15.32 -6.22
N ASP A 88 7.73 16.54 -6.72
CA ASP A 88 7.28 17.75 -6.06
C ASP A 88 5.75 17.75 -5.86
N GLY A 89 5.32 17.93 -4.61
CA GLY A 89 3.91 17.97 -4.25
C GLY A 89 3.22 16.61 -4.08
N ILE A 90 3.91 15.50 -4.33
CA ILE A 90 3.37 14.15 -4.10
C ILE A 90 3.73 13.74 -2.67
N ARG A 91 2.72 13.66 -1.79
CA ARG A 91 2.88 13.22 -0.40
C ARG A 91 1.80 12.21 -0.05
N GLY A 92 2.23 11.06 0.48
CA GLY A 92 1.34 10.07 1.08
C GLY A 92 1.15 10.35 2.58
N ASN A 93 -0.04 10.05 3.10
CA ASN A 93 -0.32 10.12 4.54
C ASN A 93 -0.11 8.77 5.23
N ALA A 94 -0.26 7.68 4.49
CA ALA A 94 0.07 6.33 4.91
C ALA A 94 0.46 5.47 3.70
N GLN A 95 1.13 4.37 3.97
CA GLN A 95 1.50 3.39 2.96
C GLN A 95 1.77 2.03 3.60
N VAL A 96 1.37 0.99 2.88
CA VAL A 96 1.59 -0.41 3.23
C VAL A 96 2.90 -0.90 2.62
N PHE A 97 3.67 -1.64 3.43
CA PHE A 97 4.88 -2.37 3.04
C PHE A 97 4.76 -3.80 3.59
N GLY A 98 4.09 -4.68 2.86
CA GLY A 98 3.74 -6.00 3.39
C GLY A 98 2.79 -5.93 4.59
N TYR A 99 3.25 -6.34 5.76
CA TYR A 99 2.51 -6.20 7.03
C TYR A 99 2.90 -4.96 7.84
N ALA A 100 3.73 -4.10 7.30
CA ALA A 100 4.01 -2.81 7.91
C ALA A 100 3.08 -1.73 7.33
N VAL A 101 2.46 -0.94 8.21
CA VAL A 101 1.72 0.26 7.83
C VAL A 101 2.47 1.46 8.40
N LEU A 102 3.07 2.25 7.52
CA LEU A 102 3.69 3.52 7.90
C LEU A 102 2.67 4.63 7.72
N SER A 103 2.55 5.51 8.70
CA SER A 103 1.51 6.54 8.68
C SER A 103 1.95 7.80 9.42
N VAL A 104 1.50 8.96 8.94
CA VAL A 104 1.61 10.20 9.71
C VAL A 104 0.65 10.18 10.90
N PRO A 105 0.95 10.94 11.99
CA PRO A 105 0.22 10.82 13.26
C PRO A 105 -1.29 11.03 13.14
N GLU A 106 -1.71 12.03 12.38
CA GLU A 106 -3.15 12.36 12.24
C GLU A 106 -3.92 11.27 11.50
N TYR A 107 -3.29 10.67 10.50
CA TYR A 107 -3.92 9.61 9.71
C TYR A 107 -4.06 8.32 10.53
N ALA A 108 -3.04 7.96 11.29
CA ALA A 108 -3.03 6.77 12.15
C ALA A 108 -4.09 6.78 13.25
N ARG A 109 -4.61 7.95 13.64
CA ARG A 109 -5.67 8.07 14.65
C ARG A 109 -7.06 7.74 14.13
N SER A 110 -7.25 7.72 12.82
CA SER A 110 -8.54 7.47 12.17
C SER A 110 -8.71 5.98 11.89
N VAL A 111 -9.70 5.35 12.53
CA VAL A 111 -10.06 3.94 12.27
C VAL A 111 -10.47 3.73 10.82
N GLU A 112 -11.24 4.65 10.27
CA GLU A 112 -11.67 4.68 8.87
C GLU A 112 -10.46 4.60 7.92
N LYS A 113 -9.48 5.49 8.11
CA LYS A 113 -8.28 5.55 7.27
C LYS A 113 -7.38 4.33 7.45
N MET A 114 -7.24 3.84 8.67
CA MET A 114 -6.49 2.63 8.93
C MET A 114 -7.17 1.37 8.36
N ALA A 115 -8.50 1.33 8.32
CA ALA A 115 -9.23 0.26 7.67
C ALA A 115 -8.93 0.21 6.16
N HIS A 116 -8.78 1.35 5.50
CA HIS A 116 -8.32 1.47 4.12
C HIS A 116 -6.94 0.81 3.94
N GLU A 117 -5.98 1.16 4.80
CA GLU A 117 -4.63 0.57 4.74
C GLU A 117 -4.65 -0.94 4.99
N PHE A 118 -5.52 -1.41 5.89
CA PHE A 118 -5.66 -2.85 6.13
C PHE A 118 -6.26 -3.60 4.94
N VAL A 119 -7.10 -2.94 4.12
CA VAL A 119 -7.52 -3.53 2.84
C VAL A 119 -6.30 -3.74 1.93
N HIS A 120 -5.36 -2.81 1.86
CA HIS A 120 -4.13 -3.01 1.09
C HIS A 120 -3.28 -4.16 1.65
N VAL A 121 -3.23 -4.37 2.97
CA VAL A 121 -2.58 -5.56 3.55
C VAL A 121 -3.29 -6.84 3.09
N MET A 122 -4.62 -6.87 3.15
CA MET A 122 -5.42 -8.02 2.65
C MET A 122 -5.18 -8.26 1.15
N GLN A 123 -5.06 -7.19 0.36
CA GLN A 123 -4.74 -7.30 -1.07
C GLN A 123 -3.35 -7.88 -1.30
N VAL A 124 -2.35 -7.51 -0.49
CA VAL A 124 -1.01 -8.13 -0.53
C VAL A 124 -1.09 -9.63 -0.23
N GLU A 125 -1.87 -10.04 0.80
CA GLU A 125 -2.10 -11.46 1.11
C GLU A 125 -2.75 -12.19 -0.08
N ARG A 126 -3.76 -11.57 -0.71
CA ARG A 126 -4.49 -12.13 -1.85
C ARG A 126 -3.62 -12.31 -3.09
N GLU A 127 -2.74 -11.36 -3.37
CA GLU A 127 -1.80 -11.42 -4.50
C GLU A 127 -0.62 -12.39 -4.23
N GLY A 128 -0.43 -12.83 -2.99
CA GLY A 128 0.59 -13.79 -2.59
C GLY A 128 1.99 -13.21 -2.39
N SER A 129 2.24 -11.97 -2.82
CA SER A 129 3.47 -11.23 -2.55
C SER A 129 3.27 -9.72 -2.70
N PHE A 130 4.11 -8.94 -2.01
CA PHE A 130 4.12 -7.49 -2.16
C PHE A 130 4.50 -7.06 -3.59
N GLU A 131 5.43 -7.78 -4.23
CA GLU A 131 5.81 -7.51 -5.62
C GLU A 131 4.61 -7.69 -6.58
N ALA A 132 3.86 -8.78 -6.46
CA ALA A 132 2.68 -9.02 -7.29
C ALA A 132 1.60 -7.95 -7.07
N PHE A 133 1.38 -7.55 -5.80
CA PHE A 133 0.49 -6.45 -5.46
C PHE A 133 0.93 -5.13 -6.11
N VAL A 134 2.21 -4.75 -6.01
CA VAL A 134 2.72 -3.50 -6.61
C VAL A 134 2.54 -3.51 -8.13
N ARG A 135 2.86 -4.60 -8.79
CA ARG A 135 2.66 -4.73 -10.26
C ARG A 135 1.20 -4.52 -10.66
N ARG A 136 0.29 -5.20 -9.96
CA ARG A 136 -1.14 -5.04 -10.21
C ARG A 136 -1.60 -3.63 -9.93
N TYR A 137 -1.19 -3.05 -8.80
CA TYR A 137 -1.51 -1.69 -8.41
C TYR A 137 -1.11 -0.67 -9.49
N LEU A 138 0.13 -0.74 -9.97
CA LEU A 138 0.63 0.14 -11.04
C LEU A 138 -0.20 -0.02 -12.33
N THR A 139 -0.52 -1.25 -12.71
CA THR A 139 -1.34 -1.53 -13.89
C THR A 139 -2.74 -0.91 -13.77
N GLU A 140 -3.38 -1.08 -12.61
CA GLU A 140 -4.72 -0.53 -12.37
C GLU A 140 -4.71 0.99 -12.29
N VAL A 141 -3.76 1.59 -11.58
CA VAL A 141 -3.62 3.06 -11.48
C VAL A 141 -3.36 3.67 -12.86
N ARG A 142 -2.55 3.01 -13.69
CA ARG A 142 -2.28 3.44 -15.05
C ARG A 142 -3.53 3.39 -15.93
N ALA A 143 -4.31 2.31 -15.83
CA ALA A 143 -5.49 2.10 -16.66
C ALA A 143 -6.69 2.97 -16.25
N PHE A 144 -6.90 3.17 -14.95
CA PHE A 144 -8.13 3.77 -14.41
C PHE A 144 -7.90 5.12 -13.70
N GLY A 145 -6.66 5.48 -13.39
CA GLY A 145 -6.29 6.58 -12.50
C GLY A 145 -6.47 6.19 -11.03
N TYR A 146 -5.72 6.84 -10.13
CA TYR A 146 -5.62 6.50 -8.71
C TYR A 146 -6.98 6.19 -8.05
N ARG A 147 -7.91 7.17 -8.06
CA ARG A 147 -9.20 7.02 -7.35
C ARG A 147 -10.16 5.97 -7.93
N ARG A 148 -9.94 5.54 -9.17
CA ARG A 148 -10.79 4.58 -9.86
C ARG A 148 -10.12 3.23 -10.07
N ALA A 149 -8.87 3.08 -9.64
CA ALA A 149 -8.20 1.80 -9.64
C ALA A 149 -9.00 0.80 -8.78
N PRO A 150 -9.31 -0.39 -9.28
CA PRO A 150 -10.11 -1.38 -8.53
C PRO A 150 -9.60 -1.66 -7.12
N LEU A 151 -8.29 -1.73 -6.92
CA LEU A 151 -7.70 -1.90 -5.59
C LEU A 151 -7.99 -0.72 -4.66
N GLU A 152 -7.96 0.51 -5.16
CA GLU A 152 -8.32 1.71 -4.40
C GLU A 152 -9.83 1.79 -4.11
N VAL A 153 -10.67 1.46 -5.10
CA VAL A 153 -12.13 1.42 -4.92
C VAL A 153 -12.51 0.45 -3.80
N GLU A 154 -11.88 -0.73 -3.77
CA GLU A 154 -12.06 -1.71 -2.69
C GLU A 154 -11.63 -1.14 -1.33
N ALA A 155 -10.49 -0.44 -1.27
CA ALA A 155 -9.99 0.19 -0.06
C ALA A 155 -10.88 1.36 0.41
N TYR A 156 -11.38 2.20 -0.51
CA TYR A 156 -12.32 3.28 -0.19
C TYR A 156 -13.67 2.77 0.35
N ALA A 157 -14.14 1.60 -0.05
CA ALA A 157 -15.34 0.99 0.52
C ALA A 157 -15.17 0.71 2.04
N ALA A 158 -13.96 0.46 2.52
CA ALA A 158 -13.69 0.35 3.94
C ALA A 158 -13.80 1.69 4.67
N ASN A 159 -13.46 2.83 4.03
CA ASN A 159 -13.67 4.14 4.63
C ASN A 159 -15.16 4.36 4.97
N GLU A 160 -16.05 4.07 4.03
CA GLU A 160 -17.49 4.22 4.24
C GLU A 160 -17.98 3.28 5.36
N ARG A 161 -17.51 2.04 5.37
CA ARG A 161 -17.90 1.05 6.38
C ARG A 161 -17.47 1.41 7.80
N PHE A 162 -16.37 2.11 7.96
CA PHE A 162 -15.79 2.49 9.26
C PHE A 162 -15.84 3.98 9.55
N ALA A 163 -16.65 4.76 8.80
CA ALA A 163 -16.77 6.22 8.94
C ALA A 163 -17.07 6.66 10.37
N ASP A 164 -17.91 5.91 11.10
CA ASP A 164 -18.27 6.19 12.50
C ASP A 164 -17.22 5.70 13.52
N GLY A 165 -16.12 5.14 13.05
CA GLY A 165 -15.07 4.57 13.91
C GLY A 165 -15.53 3.35 14.73
N GLN A 166 -16.69 2.78 14.44
CA GLN A 166 -17.24 1.63 15.14
C GLN A 166 -16.83 0.33 14.46
N LEU A 167 -16.61 -0.72 15.26
CA LEU A 167 -16.46 -2.07 14.75
C LEU A 167 -17.83 -2.58 14.26
N PRO A 168 -17.89 -3.30 13.14
CA PRO A 168 -19.09 -4.05 12.80
C PRO A 168 -19.44 -4.99 13.95
N ALA A 169 -20.72 -5.11 14.26
CA ALA A 169 -21.19 -6.11 15.23
C ALA A 169 -20.71 -7.51 14.80
N GLU A 170 -20.12 -8.24 15.72
CA GLU A 170 -19.78 -9.65 15.49
C GLU A 170 -21.07 -10.41 15.12
N ARG A 171 -21.04 -11.09 13.98
CA ARG A 171 -22.16 -11.96 13.54
C ARG A 171 -21.92 -13.37 14.00
#